data_96c2b3a3b032be7cc9277a499e6ec336
#
_entry.id   96c2b3a3b032be7cc9277a499e6ec336
#
_cell.length_a   1.000
_cell.length_b   1.000
_cell.length_c   1.000
_cell.angle_alpha   90.00
_cell.angle_beta   90.00
_cell.angle_gamma   90.00
#
_symmetry.space_group_name_H-M   'P 1'
#
loop_
_entity.id
_entity.type
_entity.pdbx_description
1 polymer ?
#
loop_
_entity_poly.entity_id
_entity_poly.type
_entity_poly.pdbx_seq_one_letter_code
_entity_poly.pdbx_strand_id
1 'polypeptide(L)'
;MPLNIPTLHKIETLKRECSGVKTFIFNAPEIAKESKPGQFMMVWDPGIDEIPISIAYASPEGDLELAIADVGDCSHSLHQKVVGDLIGLRGPYGTGFSVNGDRICMVAGGYGAAPLRFAASRAKESGKHVVVLEGAQSNAELLYVNKFRDLGCDVRVATEDGSEGYKGVVTELLEEVLASGERIDLILTCGPELMMERVCEITKREEIPTQLSVERIIKCSCGACGACDLGGYRVCKDGPVFNAEELASTEFGRWKREKSGKRIPINPNVTTGKEVELLSIPPSHFTPEYVSLLKTEVCGIEFPNPFMNAAGFGVSGKLLYRYAVAGAGAVVTKSVGLQEHEGYPNPTFIELEPRSYVNAMGLPNPGIRNFKLEIEDAKYAAVPVVLSIFGNSVEECSELAKIARDYPVDMFEFDASCPHSDFTAIENKPKLLNEIVKAVKEIVEPKPVSVKISPNIGAPVGLALTAQRAGADAITAINTVISRPVEETLDIPLLGNPLGYGGKSGKDLTVGGKQIVFQLYRELEIPIIAVGGIFTAQDVIDYAKNGAQLYQVGSALVSEGVDIFSRLKKELKEYLDTNGYKALGEVVGEAHKR
;
A
#
# COMPACT_ATOMS: atom_id res chain seq x y z
N MET A 1 17.09 7.88 5.23
CA MET A 1 15.93 8.34 4.44
C MET A 1 15.29 9.47 5.22
N PRO A 2 14.86 10.56 4.59
CA PRO A 2 14.06 11.57 5.27
C PRO A 2 12.80 10.91 5.85
N LEU A 3 12.31 11.44 6.96
CA LEU A 3 11.06 10.97 7.56
C LEU A 3 9.91 11.15 6.58
N ASN A 4 8.93 10.27 6.61
CA ASN A 4 7.76 10.32 5.74
C ASN A 4 6.74 11.37 6.22
N ILE A 5 7.20 12.63 6.35
CA ILE A 5 6.42 13.82 6.76
C ILE A 5 6.51 14.86 5.63
N PRO A 6 5.40 15.52 5.25
CA PRO A 6 5.45 16.65 4.34
C PRO A 6 6.29 17.81 4.91
N THR A 7 7.22 18.34 4.12
CA THR A 7 7.99 19.54 4.44
C THR A 7 7.56 20.68 3.53
N LEU A 8 7.38 21.89 4.08
CA LEU A 8 6.89 23.04 3.31
C LEU A 8 8.00 23.64 2.45
N HIS A 9 7.72 23.82 1.16
CA HIS A 9 8.58 24.46 0.17
C HIS A 9 7.84 25.55 -0.55
N LYS A 10 8.53 26.65 -0.86
CA LYS A 10 8.00 27.74 -1.69
C LYS A 10 8.04 27.36 -3.15
N ILE A 11 7.00 27.72 -3.89
CA ILE A 11 7.02 27.67 -5.34
C ILE A 11 7.93 28.80 -5.83
N GLU A 12 9.08 28.45 -6.42
CA GLU A 12 10.04 29.44 -6.96
C GLU A 12 9.65 29.89 -8.38
N THR A 13 9.11 28.97 -9.18
CA THR A 13 8.71 29.28 -10.56
C THR A 13 7.53 28.40 -10.98
N LEU A 14 6.63 28.98 -11.78
CA LEU A 14 5.54 28.29 -12.45
C LEU A 14 5.67 28.47 -13.96
N LYS A 15 5.63 27.39 -14.73
CA LYS A 15 5.67 27.41 -16.19
C LYS A 15 4.46 26.65 -16.75
N ARG A 16 3.67 27.29 -17.62
CA ARG A 16 2.68 26.58 -18.41
C ARG A 16 3.39 25.87 -19.56
N GLU A 17 3.27 24.57 -19.64
CA GLU A 17 3.97 23.74 -20.64
C GLU A 17 3.09 23.45 -21.86
N CYS A 18 1.88 23.02 -21.63
CA CYS A 18 0.87 22.74 -22.65
C CYS A 18 -0.55 22.97 -22.09
N SER A 19 -1.57 22.53 -22.81
CA SER A 19 -2.95 22.62 -22.32
C SER A 19 -3.12 21.79 -21.05
N GLY A 20 -3.56 22.43 -19.95
CA GLY A 20 -3.84 21.76 -18.67
C GLY A 20 -2.62 21.29 -17.88
N VAL A 21 -1.36 21.59 -18.29
CA VAL A 21 -0.17 21.16 -17.53
C VAL A 21 0.70 22.37 -17.15
N LYS A 22 1.06 22.44 -15.85
CA LYS A 22 2.04 23.39 -15.33
C LYS A 22 3.22 22.65 -14.72
N THR A 23 4.44 23.16 -14.93
CA THR A 23 5.64 22.75 -14.18
C THR A 23 5.82 23.68 -12.98
N PHE A 24 5.88 23.08 -11.80
CA PHE A 24 6.21 23.70 -10.53
C PHE A 24 7.69 23.47 -10.26
N ILE A 25 8.45 24.52 -9.96
CA ILE A 25 9.88 24.44 -9.66
C ILE A 25 10.09 24.89 -8.22
N PHE A 26 10.80 24.04 -7.47
CA PHE A 26 11.14 24.23 -6.07
C PHE A 26 12.66 24.22 -5.90
N ASN A 27 13.20 25.05 -5.01
CA ASN A 27 14.55 24.89 -4.51
C ASN A 27 14.50 23.89 -3.34
N ALA A 28 14.93 22.64 -3.60
CA ALA A 28 14.87 21.53 -2.66
C ALA A 28 16.12 20.63 -2.82
N PRO A 29 17.33 21.13 -2.48
CA PRO A 29 18.59 20.47 -2.81
C PRO A 29 18.74 19.07 -2.21
N GLU A 30 18.23 18.84 -1.00
CA GLU A 30 18.29 17.52 -0.37
C GLU A 30 17.42 16.49 -1.10
N ILE A 31 16.22 16.91 -1.56
CA ILE A 31 15.32 16.07 -2.34
C ILE A 31 15.91 15.84 -3.74
N ALA A 32 16.35 16.91 -4.41
CA ALA A 32 16.89 16.83 -5.75
C ALA A 32 18.09 15.88 -5.85
N LYS A 33 18.99 15.92 -4.86
CA LYS A 33 20.18 15.05 -4.78
C LYS A 33 19.83 13.56 -4.68
N GLU A 34 18.79 13.22 -3.95
CA GLU A 34 18.35 11.82 -3.75
C GLU A 34 17.44 11.32 -4.89
N SER A 35 16.94 12.23 -5.74
CA SER A 35 15.97 11.93 -6.79
C SER A 35 16.57 11.13 -7.95
N LYS A 36 15.81 10.14 -8.42
CA LYS A 36 16.13 9.32 -9.59
C LYS A 36 15.02 9.39 -10.63
N PRO A 37 15.33 9.24 -11.93
CA PRO A 37 14.30 9.18 -12.98
C PRO A 37 13.27 8.10 -12.70
N GLY A 38 11.98 8.41 -12.86
CA GLY A 38 10.87 7.48 -12.62
C GLY A 38 10.34 7.49 -11.18
N GLN A 39 11.05 8.05 -10.21
CA GLN A 39 10.54 8.26 -8.86
C GLN A 39 9.48 9.39 -8.83
N PHE A 40 8.72 9.45 -7.73
CA PHE A 40 7.66 10.42 -7.53
C PHE A 40 7.76 11.12 -6.16
N MET A 41 7.13 12.28 -6.07
CA MET A 41 6.88 13.00 -4.83
C MET A 41 5.41 12.88 -4.45
N MET A 42 5.11 12.87 -3.17
CA MET A 42 3.79 13.22 -2.67
C MET A 42 3.74 14.73 -2.51
N VAL A 43 2.80 15.36 -3.19
CA VAL A 43 2.60 16.82 -3.22
C VAL A 43 1.35 17.15 -2.43
N TRP A 44 1.53 17.79 -1.28
CA TRP A 44 0.48 18.13 -0.35
C TRP A 44 0.04 19.60 -0.52
N ASP A 45 -1.22 19.81 -0.87
CA ASP A 45 -1.85 21.12 -0.76
C ASP A 45 -2.46 21.23 0.65
N PRO A 46 -1.86 22.03 1.55
CA PRO A 46 -2.23 22.07 2.95
C PRO A 46 -3.72 22.32 3.18
N GLY A 47 -4.38 21.40 3.92
CA GLY A 47 -5.81 21.47 4.23
C GLY A 47 -6.76 20.95 3.15
N ILE A 48 -6.24 20.50 2.01
CA ILE A 48 -7.04 19.96 0.89
C ILE A 48 -6.79 18.46 0.71
N ASP A 49 -5.67 18.09 0.08
CA ASP A 49 -5.33 16.68 -0.19
C ASP A 49 -3.83 16.59 -0.55
N GLU A 50 -3.34 15.39 -0.75
CA GLU A 50 -1.99 15.10 -1.21
C GLU A 50 -2.03 14.08 -2.34
N ILE A 51 -1.28 14.35 -3.42
CA ILE A 51 -1.27 13.53 -4.64
C ILE A 51 0.14 13.11 -5.05
N PRO A 52 0.32 11.91 -5.66
CA PRO A 52 1.60 11.49 -6.21
C PRO A 52 1.87 12.21 -7.54
N ILE A 53 3.05 12.79 -7.67
CA ILE A 53 3.51 13.46 -8.89
C ILE A 53 4.91 12.96 -9.25
N SER A 54 5.07 12.45 -10.46
CA SER A 54 6.37 12.01 -10.98
C SER A 54 7.36 13.17 -11.06
N ILE A 55 8.62 12.91 -10.71
CA ILE A 55 9.70 13.89 -10.83
C ILE A 55 10.04 14.09 -12.31
N ALA A 56 9.76 15.28 -12.84
CA ALA A 56 10.04 15.63 -14.22
C ALA A 56 11.52 15.98 -14.46
N TYR A 57 12.19 16.52 -13.44
CA TYR A 57 13.63 16.81 -13.44
C TYR A 57 14.12 17.13 -12.04
N ALA A 58 15.38 16.80 -11.78
CA ALA A 58 16.09 17.23 -10.58
C ALA A 58 17.53 17.63 -10.97
N SER A 59 17.88 18.88 -10.69
CA SER A 59 19.20 19.42 -11.03
C SER A 59 20.23 19.18 -9.94
N PRO A 60 21.53 19.11 -10.29
CA PRO A 60 22.60 19.06 -9.29
C PRO A 60 22.65 20.29 -8.37
N GLU A 61 22.15 21.43 -8.84
CA GLU A 61 22.09 22.72 -8.14
C GLU A 61 20.98 22.76 -7.09
N GLY A 62 20.03 21.82 -7.14
CA GLY A 62 18.96 21.68 -6.14
C GLY A 62 17.55 22.02 -6.63
N ASP A 63 17.37 22.29 -7.91
CA ASP A 63 16.04 22.51 -8.47
C ASP A 63 15.30 21.17 -8.61
N LEU A 64 14.07 21.13 -8.15
CA LEU A 64 13.13 20.03 -8.33
C LEU A 64 11.96 20.50 -9.21
N GLU A 65 11.76 19.86 -10.36
CA GLU A 65 10.66 20.17 -11.28
C GLU A 65 9.57 19.08 -11.21
N LEU A 66 8.34 19.50 -10.97
CA LEU A 66 7.15 18.62 -10.93
C LEU A 66 6.14 19.12 -11.97
N ALA A 67 5.79 18.25 -12.93
CA ALA A 67 4.75 18.54 -13.92
C ALA A 67 3.40 18.06 -13.40
N ILE A 68 2.46 18.98 -13.20
CA ILE A 68 1.14 18.72 -12.62
C ILE A 68 0.08 18.99 -13.67
N ALA A 69 -0.68 17.95 -14.04
CA ALA A 69 -1.85 18.07 -14.89
C ALA A 69 -3.09 18.42 -14.06
N ASP A 70 -3.96 19.27 -14.58
CA ASP A 70 -5.22 19.68 -13.94
C ASP A 70 -6.32 18.64 -14.23
N VAL A 71 -6.39 17.59 -13.41
CA VAL A 71 -7.26 16.42 -13.64
C VAL A 71 -8.18 16.06 -12.47
N GLY A 72 -8.06 16.74 -11.32
CA GLY A 72 -8.87 16.47 -10.12
C GLY A 72 -8.77 17.60 -9.09
N ASP A 73 -9.56 17.52 -8.03
CA ASP A 73 -9.74 18.62 -7.07
C ASP A 73 -8.43 19.16 -6.48
N CYS A 74 -7.53 18.27 -6.05
CA CYS A 74 -6.23 18.69 -5.51
C CYS A 74 -5.36 19.34 -6.59
N SER A 75 -5.24 18.75 -7.78
CA SER A 75 -4.46 19.34 -8.88
C SER A 75 -5.06 20.64 -9.37
N HIS A 76 -6.40 20.78 -9.37
CA HIS A 76 -7.09 22.03 -9.66
C HIS A 76 -6.70 23.13 -8.64
N SER A 77 -6.74 22.82 -7.34
CA SER A 77 -6.30 23.75 -6.29
C SER A 77 -4.83 24.15 -6.46
N LEU A 78 -3.95 23.17 -6.74
CA LEU A 78 -2.54 23.45 -7.04
C LEU A 78 -2.38 24.39 -8.24
N HIS A 79 -3.21 24.27 -9.27
CA HIS A 79 -3.19 25.16 -10.43
C HIS A 79 -3.63 26.61 -10.12
N GLN A 80 -4.28 26.88 -8.98
CA GLN A 80 -4.60 28.24 -8.51
C GLN A 80 -3.45 28.90 -7.75
N LYS A 81 -2.43 28.12 -7.34
CA LYS A 81 -1.27 28.64 -6.61
C LYS A 81 -0.42 29.58 -7.47
N VAL A 82 0.29 30.47 -6.78
CA VAL A 82 1.21 31.44 -7.38
C VAL A 82 2.62 31.26 -6.83
N VAL A 83 3.59 31.89 -7.48
CA VAL A 83 4.98 31.92 -7.01
C VAL A 83 5.03 32.52 -5.58
N GLY A 84 5.73 31.84 -4.69
CA GLY A 84 5.83 32.19 -3.26
C GLY A 84 4.87 31.43 -2.34
N ASP A 85 3.82 30.80 -2.86
CA ASP A 85 2.94 29.93 -2.07
C ASP A 85 3.69 28.71 -1.53
N LEU A 86 3.23 28.20 -0.39
CA LEU A 86 3.79 27.03 0.27
C LEU A 86 3.06 25.75 -0.15
N ILE A 87 3.83 24.75 -0.50
CA ILE A 87 3.38 23.40 -0.84
C ILE A 87 4.17 22.41 0.01
N GLY A 88 3.50 21.39 0.55
CA GLY A 88 4.17 20.30 1.24
C GLY A 88 4.73 19.28 0.24
N LEU A 89 5.99 18.89 0.43
CA LEU A 89 6.65 17.84 -0.35
C LEU A 89 7.15 16.75 0.57
N ARG A 90 6.97 15.50 0.20
CA ARG A 90 7.61 14.35 0.81
C ARG A 90 8.00 13.30 -0.23
N GLY A 91 9.15 12.67 -0.02
CA GLY A 91 9.78 11.75 -0.96
C GLY A 91 11.27 12.08 -1.13
N PRO A 92 11.94 11.59 -2.20
CA PRO A 92 11.39 10.82 -3.33
C PRO A 92 11.04 9.38 -2.95
N TYR A 93 10.01 8.82 -3.63
CA TYR A 93 9.53 7.47 -3.38
C TYR A 93 9.65 6.58 -4.61
N GLY A 94 9.64 5.26 -4.34
CA GLY A 94 9.59 4.23 -5.34
C GLY A 94 10.91 3.96 -6.04
N THR A 95 10.84 3.07 -7.03
CA THR A 95 11.96 2.67 -7.90
C THR A 95 12.13 3.63 -9.06
N GLY A 96 13.28 3.59 -9.71
CA GLY A 96 13.59 4.45 -10.87
C GLY A 96 13.89 3.66 -12.13
N PHE A 97 13.85 4.35 -13.27
CA PHE A 97 14.29 3.82 -14.55
C PHE A 97 15.80 3.51 -14.55
N SER A 98 16.16 2.37 -15.13
CA SER A 98 17.52 2.05 -15.49
C SER A 98 17.77 2.47 -16.95
N VAL A 99 18.81 3.25 -17.21
CA VAL A 99 19.17 3.71 -18.57
C VAL A 99 20.30 2.86 -19.18
N ASN A 100 20.24 1.56 -18.97
CA ASN A 100 21.22 0.58 -19.48
C ASN A 100 20.89 0.24 -20.94
N GLY A 101 21.77 0.62 -21.84
CA GLY A 101 21.61 0.45 -23.29
C GLY A 101 22.33 1.61 -24.00
N ASP A 102 22.77 1.42 -25.23
CA ASP A 102 23.39 2.49 -26.00
C ASP A 102 22.38 3.28 -26.82
N ARG A 103 21.30 2.62 -27.25
CA ARG A 103 20.18 3.21 -28.01
C ARG A 103 18.87 2.96 -27.25
N ILE A 104 18.34 4.02 -26.65
CA ILE A 104 17.14 3.98 -25.80
C ILE A 104 16.00 4.66 -26.54
N CYS A 105 14.87 3.96 -26.67
CA CYS A 105 13.62 4.56 -27.17
C CYS A 105 12.68 4.85 -25.99
N MET A 106 12.19 6.07 -25.90
CA MET A 106 11.23 6.50 -24.88
C MET A 106 9.87 6.72 -25.52
N VAL A 107 8.85 6.01 -25.07
CA VAL A 107 7.48 6.10 -25.59
C VAL A 107 6.61 6.78 -24.54
N ALA A 108 6.21 8.02 -24.83
CA ALA A 108 5.42 8.87 -23.94
C ALA A 108 3.98 9.01 -24.44
N GLY A 109 3.02 8.97 -23.53
CA GLY A 109 1.62 9.33 -23.81
C GLY A 109 1.17 10.50 -22.92
N GLY A 110 0.88 11.66 -23.54
CA GLY A 110 0.45 12.86 -22.82
C GLY A 110 1.42 13.27 -21.71
N TYR A 111 0.90 13.51 -20.50
CA TYR A 111 1.73 13.89 -19.33
C TYR A 111 2.71 12.80 -18.87
N GLY A 112 2.64 11.58 -19.41
CA GLY A 112 3.67 10.55 -19.20
C GLY A 112 5.05 10.93 -19.74
N ALA A 113 5.18 11.99 -20.55
CA ALA A 113 6.45 12.56 -20.96
C ALA A 113 7.26 13.13 -19.77
N ALA A 114 6.60 13.51 -18.68
CA ALA A 114 7.26 14.14 -17.54
C ALA A 114 8.35 13.28 -16.88
N PRO A 115 8.07 12.05 -16.39
CA PRO A 115 9.12 11.20 -15.80
C PRO A 115 10.18 10.77 -16.82
N LEU A 116 9.82 10.65 -18.11
CA LEU A 116 10.76 10.28 -19.18
C LEU A 116 11.77 11.39 -19.49
N ARG A 117 11.39 12.68 -19.29
CA ARG A 117 12.34 13.80 -19.46
C ARG A 117 13.55 13.69 -18.53
N PHE A 118 13.33 13.32 -17.27
CA PHE A 118 14.42 13.11 -16.33
C PHE A 118 15.30 11.91 -16.74
N ALA A 119 14.67 10.81 -17.21
CA ALA A 119 15.41 9.67 -17.74
C ALA A 119 16.21 10.03 -19.00
N ALA A 120 15.67 10.85 -19.91
CA ALA A 120 16.35 11.33 -21.10
C ALA A 120 17.59 12.18 -20.75
N SER A 121 17.48 13.09 -19.78
CA SER A 121 18.61 13.88 -19.29
C SER A 121 19.74 12.96 -18.80
N ARG A 122 19.46 12.01 -17.94
CA ARG A 122 20.46 11.07 -17.41
C ARG A 122 21.07 10.15 -18.47
N ALA A 123 20.26 9.73 -19.45
CA ALA A 123 20.75 8.95 -20.59
C ALA A 123 21.69 9.79 -21.47
N LYS A 124 21.34 11.04 -21.78
CA LYS A 124 22.17 11.95 -22.58
C LYS A 124 23.47 12.32 -21.85
N GLU A 125 23.42 12.62 -20.55
CA GLU A 125 24.60 12.85 -19.71
C GLU A 125 25.56 11.66 -19.73
N SER A 126 25.02 10.44 -19.88
CA SER A 126 25.79 9.20 -20.02
C SER A 126 26.21 8.88 -21.47
N GLY A 127 26.02 9.82 -22.41
CA GLY A 127 26.42 9.67 -23.80
C GLY A 127 25.58 8.73 -24.65
N LYS A 128 24.35 8.40 -24.19
CA LYS A 128 23.45 7.48 -24.89
C LYS A 128 22.76 8.16 -26.08
N HIS A 129 22.39 7.36 -27.09
CA HIS A 129 21.50 7.80 -28.15
C HIS A 129 20.04 7.62 -27.68
N VAL A 130 19.25 8.70 -27.69
CA VAL A 130 17.88 8.71 -27.18
C VAL A 130 16.92 9.11 -28.30
N VAL A 131 15.96 8.24 -28.61
CA VAL A 131 14.81 8.50 -29.46
C VAL A 131 13.60 8.70 -28.55
N VAL A 132 12.84 9.75 -28.74
CA VAL A 132 11.61 10.03 -28.00
C VAL A 132 10.43 9.99 -28.96
N LEU A 133 9.50 9.10 -28.69
CA LEU A 133 8.21 9.02 -29.40
C LEU A 133 7.16 9.57 -28.43
N GLU A 134 6.56 10.71 -28.77
CA GLU A 134 5.56 11.36 -27.92
C GLU A 134 4.21 11.38 -28.62
N GLY A 135 3.18 10.87 -27.93
CA GLY A 135 1.82 10.81 -28.40
C GLY A 135 0.88 11.68 -27.59
N ALA A 136 -0.05 12.37 -28.29
CA ALA A 136 -1.13 13.15 -27.69
C ALA A 136 -2.38 13.13 -28.60
N GLN A 137 -3.53 13.61 -28.10
CA GLN A 137 -4.71 13.77 -28.95
C GLN A 137 -4.50 14.88 -30.01
N SER A 138 -3.82 15.97 -29.61
CA SER A 138 -3.49 17.10 -30.47
C SER A 138 -2.13 17.72 -30.10
N ASN A 139 -1.62 18.60 -30.97
CA ASN A 139 -0.37 19.33 -30.71
C ASN A 139 -0.44 20.22 -29.44
N ALA A 140 -1.63 20.65 -29.04
CA ALA A 140 -1.82 21.48 -27.85
C ALA A 140 -1.56 20.72 -26.54
N GLU A 141 -1.50 19.40 -26.57
CA GLU A 141 -1.30 18.51 -25.43
C GLU A 141 0.10 17.88 -25.40
N LEU A 142 0.91 18.07 -26.45
CA LEU A 142 2.29 17.59 -26.48
C LEU A 142 3.12 18.25 -25.37
N LEU A 143 3.79 17.42 -24.55
CA LEU A 143 4.51 17.88 -23.37
C LEU A 143 6.03 17.73 -23.54
N TYR A 144 6.77 18.82 -23.41
CA TYR A 144 8.23 18.83 -23.38
C TYR A 144 8.95 18.53 -24.71
N VAL A 145 8.29 18.50 -25.86
CA VAL A 145 8.92 18.24 -27.16
C VAL A 145 10.20 19.06 -27.37
N ASN A 146 10.15 20.38 -27.13
CA ASN A 146 11.34 21.23 -27.29
C ASN A 146 12.39 20.94 -26.22
N LYS A 147 12.00 20.64 -24.96
CA LYS A 147 12.94 20.28 -23.91
C LYS A 147 13.70 18.99 -24.24
N PHE A 148 13.06 18.00 -24.87
CA PHE A 148 13.75 16.80 -25.36
C PHE A 148 14.71 17.12 -26.53
N ARG A 149 14.30 17.99 -27.45
CA ARG A 149 15.17 18.44 -28.55
C ARG A 149 16.39 19.18 -28.04
N ASP A 150 16.21 20.06 -27.04
CA ASP A 150 17.30 20.81 -26.38
C ASP A 150 18.31 19.89 -25.67
N LEU A 151 17.85 18.73 -25.16
CA LEU A 151 18.72 17.67 -24.63
C LEU A 151 19.49 16.91 -25.75
N GLY A 152 19.20 17.17 -27.04
CA GLY A 152 19.80 16.47 -28.18
C GLY A 152 19.21 15.08 -28.40
N CYS A 153 17.93 14.85 -28.06
CA CYS A 153 17.20 13.64 -28.41
C CYS A 153 16.66 13.71 -29.85
N ASP A 154 16.52 12.56 -30.52
CA ASP A 154 15.71 12.43 -31.74
C ASP A 154 14.24 12.36 -31.33
N VAL A 155 13.46 13.42 -31.60
CA VAL A 155 12.06 13.54 -31.14
C VAL A 155 11.13 13.40 -32.32
N ARG A 156 10.27 12.40 -32.27
CA ARG A 156 9.19 12.14 -33.24
C ARG A 156 7.85 12.19 -32.48
N VAL A 157 6.86 12.84 -33.06
CA VAL A 157 5.56 13.03 -32.42
C VAL A 157 4.45 12.36 -33.20
N ALA A 158 3.42 11.88 -32.51
CA ALA A 158 2.18 11.36 -33.09
C ALA A 158 0.99 12.12 -32.48
N THR A 159 0.09 12.61 -33.30
CA THR A 159 -1.17 13.22 -32.86
C THR A 159 -2.36 12.51 -33.48
N GLU A 160 -3.38 12.19 -32.70
CA GLU A 160 -4.54 11.47 -33.19
C GLU A 160 -5.30 12.28 -34.23
N ASP A 161 -5.38 13.60 -34.04
CA ASP A 161 -6.01 14.52 -35.00
C ASP A 161 -5.15 14.86 -36.23
N GLY A 162 -3.85 14.54 -36.22
CA GLY A 162 -2.88 14.84 -37.25
C GLY A 162 -2.41 16.29 -37.26
N SER A 163 -2.54 17.02 -36.16
CA SER A 163 -2.13 18.42 -36.04
C SER A 163 -0.60 18.60 -36.00
N GLU A 164 0.16 17.57 -35.61
CA GLU A 164 1.62 17.54 -35.67
C GLU A 164 2.15 16.09 -35.82
N GLY A 165 3.16 15.93 -36.69
CA GLY A 165 3.89 14.68 -36.87
C GLY A 165 3.09 13.55 -37.51
N TYR A 166 3.24 12.34 -36.98
CA TYR A 166 2.49 11.17 -37.45
C TYR A 166 1.00 11.30 -37.08
N LYS A 167 0.11 11.05 -38.01
CA LYS A 167 -1.33 11.03 -37.73
C LYS A 167 -1.76 9.65 -37.24
N GLY A 168 -2.03 9.51 -35.99
CA GLY A 168 -2.39 8.26 -35.32
C GLY A 168 -1.90 8.18 -33.90
N VAL A 169 -1.85 6.98 -33.34
CA VAL A 169 -1.39 6.76 -31.96
C VAL A 169 0.10 6.46 -31.90
N VAL A 170 0.75 6.80 -30.78
CA VAL A 170 2.21 6.65 -30.61
C VAL A 170 2.69 5.19 -30.74
N THR A 171 1.84 4.22 -30.49
CA THR A 171 2.16 2.79 -30.63
C THR A 171 2.30 2.37 -32.10
N GLU A 172 1.56 3.00 -33.02
CA GLU A 172 1.73 2.81 -34.47
C GLU A 172 3.05 3.43 -34.94
N LEU A 173 3.39 4.63 -34.42
CA LEU A 173 4.70 5.25 -34.69
C LEU A 173 5.85 4.39 -34.17
N LEU A 174 5.70 3.73 -33.03
CA LEU A 174 6.69 2.77 -32.52
C LEU A 174 6.86 1.59 -33.48
N GLU A 175 5.77 1.01 -33.99
CA GLU A 175 5.84 -0.09 -34.96
C GLU A 175 6.55 0.35 -36.27
N GLU A 176 6.33 1.57 -36.74
CA GLU A 176 7.07 2.12 -37.90
C GLU A 176 8.58 2.27 -37.64
N VAL A 177 8.93 2.79 -36.43
CA VAL A 177 10.34 2.94 -36.03
C VAL A 177 11.04 1.58 -35.99
N LEU A 178 10.42 0.58 -35.41
CA LEU A 178 11.01 -0.77 -35.34
C LEU A 178 11.06 -1.43 -36.72
N ALA A 179 10.04 -1.27 -37.54
CA ALA A 179 10.01 -1.79 -38.93
C ALA A 179 11.07 -1.14 -39.84
N SER A 180 11.54 0.07 -39.53
CA SER A 180 12.63 0.72 -40.28
C SER A 180 14.00 0.05 -40.11
N GLY A 181 14.12 -0.91 -39.19
CA GLY A 181 15.36 -1.58 -38.85
C GLY A 181 16.26 -0.75 -37.91
N GLU A 182 15.74 0.30 -37.28
CA GLU A 182 16.45 1.07 -36.27
C GLU A 182 16.72 0.20 -35.03
N ARG A 183 17.99 0.06 -34.66
CA ARG A 183 18.38 -0.73 -33.49
C ARG A 183 17.94 -0.01 -32.22
N ILE A 184 17.20 -0.67 -31.36
CA ILE A 184 16.82 -0.23 -30.02
C ILE A 184 17.24 -1.30 -29.01
N ASP A 185 17.95 -0.89 -27.97
CA ASP A 185 18.46 -1.79 -26.93
C ASP A 185 17.54 -1.83 -25.71
N LEU A 186 16.73 -0.78 -25.47
CA LEU A 186 15.85 -0.62 -24.33
C LEU A 186 14.69 0.32 -24.65
N ILE A 187 13.50 -0.04 -24.21
CA ILE A 187 12.34 0.87 -24.25
C ILE A 187 11.95 1.29 -22.85
N LEU A 188 11.76 2.61 -22.65
CA LEU A 188 11.16 3.19 -21.44
C LEU A 188 9.79 3.78 -21.83
N THR A 189 8.74 3.47 -21.08
CA THR A 189 7.41 3.98 -21.40
C THR A 189 6.65 4.51 -20.18
N CYS A 190 5.87 5.56 -20.39
CA CYS A 190 4.94 6.12 -19.42
C CYS A 190 3.77 6.80 -20.14
N GLY A 191 2.56 6.58 -19.66
CA GLY A 191 1.35 7.14 -20.24
C GLY A 191 0.10 6.33 -19.88
N PRO A 192 -0.98 6.44 -20.64
CA PRO A 192 -2.20 5.66 -20.43
C PRO A 192 -1.92 4.15 -20.40
N GLU A 193 -2.52 3.45 -19.46
CA GLU A 193 -2.19 2.04 -19.19
C GLU A 193 -2.39 1.13 -20.41
N LEU A 194 -3.46 1.33 -21.20
CA LEU A 194 -3.69 0.58 -22.44
C LEU A 194 -2.61 0.86 -23.51
N MET A 195 -2.09 2.09 -23.57
CA MET A 195 -0.95 2.41 -24.43
C MET A 195 0.29 1.62 -24.00
N MET A 196 0.61 1.62 -22.70
CA MET A 196 1.77 0.89 -22.19
C MET A 196 1.61 -0.62 -22.34
N GLU A 197 0.40 -1.17 -22.18
CA GLU A 197 0.10 -2.58 -22.48
C GLU A 197 0.42 -2.91 -23.94
N ARG A 198 -0.03 -2.05 -24.87
CA ARG A 198 0.27 -2.21 -26.31
C ARG A 198 1.77 -2.12 -26.59
N VAL A 199 2.49 -1.20 -25.94
CA VAL A 199 3.97 -1.14 -26.04
C VAL A 199 4.59 -2.48 -25.60
N CYS A 200 4.14 -3.05 -24.48
CA CYS A 200 4.64 -4.35 -24.00
C CYS A 200 4.37 -5.49 -25.00
N GLU A 201 3.20 -5.52 -25.66
CA GLU A 201 2.90 -6.51 -26.69
C GLU A 201 3.84 -6.40 -27.89
N ILE A 202 4.10 -5.16 -28.35
CA ILE A 202 5.00 -4.87 -29.47
C ILE A 202 6.42 -5.32 -29.10
N THR A 203 6.95 -4.85 -27.98
CA THR A 203 8.33 -5.10 -27.57
C THR A 203 8.61 -6.56 -27.22
N LYS A 204 7.60 -7.29 -26.74
CA LYS A 204 7.68 -8.74 -26.51
C LYS A 204 7.87 -9.51 -27.82
N ARG A 205 7.22 -9.09 -28.92
CA ARG A 205 7.41 -9.71 -30.26
C ARG A 205 8.81 -9.45 -30.80
N GLU A 206 9.35 -8.26 -30.52
CA GLU A 206 10.66 -7.82 -30.98
C GLU A 206 11.80 -8.20 -30.00
N GLU A 207 11.47 -8.87 -28.89
CA GLU A 207 12.41 -9.27 -27.83
C GLU A 207 13.24 -8.09 -27.26
N ILE A 208 12.63 -6.89 -27.16
CA ILE A 208 13.27 -5.68 -26.65
C ILE A 208 12.93 -5.51 -25.16
N PRO A 209 13.94 -5.42 -24.25
CA PRO A 209 13.73 -5.09 -22.84
C PRO A 209 12.92 -3.81 -22.66
N THR A 210 11.93 -3.83 -21.79
CA THR A 210 10.98 -2.69 -21.63
C THR A 210 10.74 -2.41 -20.16
N GLN A 211 10.81 -1.14 -19.76
CA GLN A 211 10.46 -0.65 -18.46
C GLN A 211 9.28 0.32 -18.55
N LEU A 212 8.36 0.22 -17.58
CA LEU A 212 7.14 1.03 -17.54
C LEU A 212 7.03 1.76 -16.22
N SER A 213 6.59 3.03 -16.24
CA SER A 213 6.20 3.74 -15.04
C SER A 213 4.68 3.67 -14.89
N VAL A 214 4.21 2.92 -13.89
CA VAL A 214 2.79 2.61 -13.69
C VAL A 214 2.14 3.61 -12.75
N GLU A 215 0.92 4.07 -13.11
CA GLU A 215 0.10 4.92 -12.27
C GLU A 215 -0.90 4.10 -11.44
N ARG A 216 -1.00 4.39 -10.15
CA ARG A 216 -2.01 3.84 -9.22
C ARG A 216 -2.39 4.89 -8.17
N ILE A 217 -3.52 4.70 -7.51
CA ILE A 217 -3.91 5.50 -6.35
C ILE A 217 -2.92 5.22 -5.22
N ILE A 218 -2.20 6.26 -4.79
CA ILE A 218 -1.23 6.17 -3.69
C ILE A 218 -1.75 6.95 -2.49
N LYS A 219 -1.80 6.28 -1.33
CA LYS A 219 -2.18 6.91 -0.06
C LYS A 219 -1.00 7.04 0.89
N CYS A 220 -0.31 5.95 1.23
CA CYS A 220 0.77 5.96 2.22
C CYS A 220 2.16 6.26 1.65
N SER A 221 2.40 6.02 0.37
CA SER A 221 3.68 6.13 -0.35
C SER A 221 4.84 5.23 0.15
N CYS A 222 4.67 4.49 1.24
CA CYS A 222 5.72 3.69 1.89
C CYS A 222 5.46 2.18 1.91
N GLY A 223 4.45 1.70 1.17
CA GLY A 223 4.12 0.27 1.10
C GLY A 223 3.30 -0.26 2.29
N ALA A 224 2.72 0.62 3.12
CA ALA A 224 1.94 0.21 4.29
C ALA A 224 0.51 -0.23 3.94
N CYS A 225 -0.25 0.65 3.27
CA CYS A 225 -1.70 0.51 3.15
C CYS A 225 -2.17 -0.41 2.02
N GLY A 226 -1.33 -0.69 1.01
CA GLY A 226 -1.66 -1.52 -0.15
C GLY A 226 -2.68 -0.93 -1.13
N ALA A 227 -3.12 0.34 -0.97
CA ALA A 227 -4.07 0.98 -1.91
C ALA A 227 -3.58 0.97 -3.36
N CYS A 228 -2.26 1.01 -3.55
CA CYS A 228 -1.59 0.96 -4.85
C CYS A 228 -1.24 -0.47 -5.30
N ASP A 229 -1.88 -1.49 -4.74
CA ASP A 229 -1.60 -2.89 -5.08
C ASP A 229 -1.85 -3.17 -6.57
N LEU A 230 -0.91 -3.88 -7.17
CA LEU A 230 -0.94 -4.38 -8.54
C LEU A 230 -0.42 -5.82 -8.55
N GLY A 231 -1.32 -6.78 -8.47
CA GLY A 231 -0.94 -8.21 -8.46
C GLY A 231 -0.07 -8.63 -7.29
N GLY A 232 -0.21 -7.99 -6.12
CA GLY A 232 0.61 -8.20 -4.93
C GLY A 232 1.83 -7.28 -4.83
N TYR A 233 2.17 -6.50 -5.88
CA TYR A 233 3.17 -5.45 -5.82
C TYR A 233 2.56 -4.14 -5.30
N ARG A 234 3.25 -3.46 -4.41
CA ARG A 234 2.88 -2.13 -3.92
C ARG A 234 3.58 -1.10 -4.79
N VAL A 235 2.88 -0.51 -5.75
CA VAL A 235 3.45 0.41 -6.75
C VAL A 235 4.27 1.54 -6.11
N CYS A 236 3.88 2.04 -4.96
CA CYS A 236 4.61 3.10 -4.26
C CYS A 236 5.95 2.66 -3.66
N LYS A 237 6.23 1.35 -3.54
CA LYS A 237 7.44 0.80 -2.91
C LYS A 237 8.20 -0.15 -3.84
N ASP A 238 7.47 -1.10 -4.45
CA ASP A 238 8.03 -2.10 -5.36
C ASP A 238 8.21 -1.54 -6.79
N GLY A 239 7.43 -0.47 -7.16
CA GLY A 239 7.48 0.35 -8.37
C GLY A 239 7.79 1.83 -8.05
N PRO A 240 7.31 2.80 -8.83
CA PRO A 240 6.36 2.69 -9.94
C PRO A 240 6.96 2.14 -11.25
N VAL A 241 8.27 2.04 -11.35
CA VAL A 241 8.94 1.51 -12.52
C VAL A 241 9.10 0.00 -12.37
N PHE A 242 8.56 -0.74 -13.36
CA PHE A 242 8.63 -2.21 -13.45
C PHE A 242 9.18 -2.61 -14.81
N ASN A 243 9.78 -3.80 -14.89
CA ASN A 243 10.03 -4.46 -16.17
C ASN A 243 8.73 -5.09 -16.70
N ALA A 244 8.57 -5.17 -18.01
CA ALA A 244 7.36 -5.72 -18.63
C ALA A 244 7.07 -7.16 -18.18
N GLU A 245 8.11 -7.97 -17.95
CA GLU A 245 7.99 -9.36 -17.50
C GLU A 245 7.38 -9.46 -16.09
N GLU A 246 7.69 -8.52 -15.19
CA GLU A 246 7.14 -8.50 -13.84
C GLU A 246 5.63 -8.25 -13.85
N LEU A 247 5.15 -7.46 -14.81
CA LEU A 247 3.73 -7.11 -14.95
C LEU A 247 2.91 -8.16 -15.70
N ALA A 248 3.54 -9.04 -16.48
CA ALA A 248 2.87 -10.04 -17.31
C ALA A 248 1.95 -10.99 -16.51
N SER A 249 2.27 -11.23 -15.22
CA SER A 249 1.47 -12.08 -14.32
C SER A 249 0.51 -11.29 -13.43
N THR A 250 0.35 -9.99 -13.66
CA THR A 250 -0.51 -9.10 -12.86
C THR A 250 -1.80 -8.74 -13.59
N GLU A 251 -2.64 -7.94 -12.95
CA GLU A 251 -3.83 -7.34 -13.57
C GLU A 251 -3.54 -6.11 -14.45
N PHE A 252 -2.28 -5.78 -14.71
CA PHE A 252 -1.89 -4.64 -15.55
C PHE A 252 -2.59 -4.68 -16.93
N GLY A 253 -3.08 -3.52 -17.39
CA GLY A 253 -3.83 -3.38 -18.64
C GLY A 253 -5.31 -3.80 -18.54
N ARG A 254 -5.70 -4.55 -17.51
CA ARG A 254 -7.06 -5.14 -17.40
C ARG A 254 -7.88 -4.55 -16.27
N TRP A 255 -7.29 -4.42 -15.08
CA TRP A 255 -7.98 -4.00 -13.87
C TRP A 255 -7.19 -2.94 -13.10
N LYS A 256 -7.92 -2.01 -12.50
CA LYS A 256 -7.38 -1.05 -11.53
C LYS A 256 -8.22 -1.04 -10.27
N ARG A 257 -7.71 -0.36 -9.23
CA ARG A 257 -8.43 -0.20 -7.95
C ARG A 257 -8.90 1.23 -7.79
N GLU A 258 -10.09 1.39 -7.23
CA GLU A 258 -10.62 2.67 -6.75
C GLU A 258 -10.02 3.03 -5.37
N LYS A 259 -10.33 4.23 -4.85
CA LYS A 259 -9.85 4.71 -3.55
C LYS A 259 -10.24 3.78 -2.39
N SER A 260 -11.37 3.10 -2.51
CA SER A 260 -11.85 2.07 -1.57
C SER A 260 -11.03 0.76 -1.61
N GLY A 261 -10.27 0.54 -2.68
CA GLY A 261 -9.61 -0.73 -2.99
C GLY A 261 -10.45 -1.66 -3.85
N LYS A 262 -11.66 -1.25 -4.25
CA LYS A 262 -12.52 -2.01 -5.15
C LYS A 262 -11.88 -2.16 -6.53
N ARG A 263 -11.85 -3.39 -7.03
CA ARG A 263 -11.32 -3.73 -8.34
C ARG A 263 -12.34 -3.38 -9.43
N ILE A 264 -11.93 -2.58 -10.41
CA ILE A 264 -12.74 -2.19 -11.55
C ILE A 264 -11.99 -2.45 -12.86
N PRO A 265 -12.68 -2.82 -13.99
CA PRO A 265 -12.03 -3.00 -15.26
C PRO A 265 -11.54 -1.66 -15.82
N ILE A 266 -10.38 -1.67 -16.49
CA ILE A 266 -9.86 -0.50 -17.22
C ILE A 266 -10.68 -0.27 -18.49
N ASN A 267 -10.99 -1.34 -19.21
CA ASN A 267 -11.89 -1.28 -20.35
C ASN A 267 -13.31 -1.68 -19.91
N PRO A 268 -14.30 -0.77 -19.96
CA PRO A 268 -15.66 -1.05 -19.53
C PRO A 268 -16.39 -2.14 -20.34
N ASN A 269 -15.85 -2.50 -21.52
CA ASN A 269 -16.40 -3.57 -22.37
C ASN A 269 -15.92 -4.98 -21.97
N VAL A 270 -15.01 -5.09 -21.01
CA VAL A 270 -14.56 -6.38 -20.47
C VAL A 270 -15.62 -6.92 -19.52
N THR A 271 -16.27 -8.02 -19.91
CA THR A 271 -17.28 -8.67 -19.06
C THR A 271 -16.63 -9.51 -17.96
N THR A 272 -17.03 -9.26 -16.73
CA THR A 272 -16.45 -9.76 -15.47
C THR A 272 -16.54 -11.27 -15.22
N GLY A 273 -17.02 -12.10 -16.16
CA GLY A 273 -17.42 -13.49 -15.88
C GLY A 273 -16.39 -14.58 -16.16
N LYS A 274 -15.54 -14.45 -17.16
CA LYS A 274 -14.58 -15.53 -17.56
C LYS A 274 -13.10 -15.16 -17.39
N GLU A 275 -12.76 -13.88 -17.29
CA GLU A 275 -11.38 -13.41 -17.22
C GLU A 275 -10.81 -13.38 -15.80
N VAL A 276 -11.66 -13.51 -14.78
CA VAL A 276 -11.25 -13.60 -13.37
C VAL A 276 -10.46 -14.89 -13.10
N GLU A 277 -10.74 -15.98 -13.83
CA GLU A 277 -9.99 -17.25 -13.73
C GLU A 277 -8.53 -17.14 -14.20
N LEU A 278 -8.23 -16.20 -15.10
CA LEU A 278 -6.87 -15.98 -15.63
C LEU A 278 -5.97 -15.18 -14.68
N LEU A 279 -6.54 -14.53 -13.66
CA LEU A 279 -5.81 -13.79 -12.64
C LEU A 279 -5.62 -14.59 -11.32
N SER A 280 -6.17 -15.81 -11.26
CA SER A 280 -5.87 -16.71 -10.14
C SER A 280 -4.35 -16.89 -10.12
N ILE A 281 -3.77 -16.69 -8.94
CA ILE A 281 -2.41 -17.16 -8.66
C ILE A 281 -2.39 -18.60 -9.15
N PRO A 282 -1.54 -18.97 -10.15
CA PRO A 282 -1.48 -20.37 -10.52
C PRO A 282 -1.27 -21.13 -9.22
N PRO A 283 -1.94 -22.28 -8.99
CA PRO A 283 -1.74 -23.07 -7.81
C PRO A 283 -0.25 -23.47 -7.80
N SER A 284 0.56 -22.53 -7.37
CA SER A 284 1.95 -22.80 -7.09
C SER A 284 1.91 -23.77 -5.94
N HIS A 285 2.70 -24.80 -6.00
CA HIS A 285 2.84 -25.82 -4.96
C HIS A 285 3.53 -25.21 -3.72
N PHE A 286 3.10 -23.98 -3.31
CA PHE A 286 3.57 -23.40 -2.06
C PHE A 286 3.01 -24.26 -0.93
N THR A 287 3.92 -24.91 -0.22
CA THR A 287 3.61 -25.62 1.01
C THR A 287 4.27 -24.85 2.15
N PRO A 288 3.51 -24.36 3.13
CA PRO A 288 4.07 -23.73 4.29
C PRO A 288 5.08 -24.63 4.99
N GLU A 289 6.23 -24.09 5.34
CA GLU A 289 7.22 -24.81 6.14
C GLU A 289 6.73 -24.92 7.58
N TYR A 290 6.47 -26.15 8.03
CA TYR A 290 6.14 -26.45 9.43
C TYR A 290 7.42 -26.66 10.23
N VAL A 291 7.76 -25.67 11.06
CA VAL A 291 8.86 -25.79 12.02
C VAL A 291 8.27 -26.22 13.36
N SER A 292 8.59 -27.44 13.81
CA SER A 292 7.99 -28.05 15.02
C SER A 292 8.03 -27.16 16.27
N LEU A 293 9.14 -26.41 16.46
CA LEU A 293 9.31 -25.47 17.57
C LEU A 293 8.35 -24.28 17.51
N LEU A 294 7.91 -23.88 16.33
CA LEU A 294 7.09 -22.69 16.09
C LEU A 294 5.63 -23.01 15.81
N LYS A 295 5.32 -24.27 15.51
CA LYS A 295 3.94 -24.72 15.30
C LYS A 295 3.11 -24.43 16.55
N THR A 296 1.93 -23.86 16.35
CA THR A 296 1.02 -23.56 17.47
C THR A 296 -0.42 -23.86 17.06
N GLU A 297 -1.27 -24.16 18.02
CA GLU A 297 -2.70 -24.34 17.86
C GLU A 297 -3.43 -23.32 18.73
N VAL A 298 -4.34 -22.54 18.11
CA VAL A 298 -5.14 -21.52 18.79
C VAL A 298 -6.57 -21.58 18.26
N CYS A 299 -7.56 -21.63 19.14
CA CYS A 299 -8.99 -21.73 18.81
C CYS A 299 -9.32 -22.93 17.89
N GLY A 300 -8.60 -24.06 18.02
CA GLY A 300 -8.77 -25.26 17.19
C GLY A 300 -8.19 -25.13 15.77
N ILE A 301 -7.47 -24.06 15.48
CA ILE A 301 -6.77 -23.85 14.21
C ILE A 301 -5.28 -24.11 14.40
N GLU A 302 -4.70 -24.90 13.49
CA GLU A 302 -3.26 -25.14 13.44
C GLU A 302 -2.56 -24.07 12.60
N PHE A 303 -1.52 -23.46 13.17
CA PHE A 303 -0.66 -22.47 12.52
C PHE A 303 0.75 -23.03 12.33
N PRO A 304 1.34 -22.99 11.11
CA PRO A 304 2.70 -23.47 10.86
C PRO A 304 3.77 -22.70 11.64
N ASN A 305 3.48 -21.45 11.98
CA ASN A 305 4.24 -20.59 12.89
C ASN A 305 3.33 -19.47 13.42
N PRO A 306 3.70 -18.73 14.47
CA PRO A 306 2.78 -17.81 15.17
C PRO A 306 2.63 -16.43 14.51
N PHE A 307 3.24 -16.17 13.36
CA PHE A 307 3.29 -14.84 12.74
C PHE A 307 2.19 -14.63 11.71
N MET A 308 1.59 -13.45 11.72
CA MET A 308 0.64 -12.99 10.70
C MET A 308 0.79 -11.46 10.49
N ASN A 309 0.28 -10.94 9.37
CA ASN A 309 0.19 -9.49 9.19
C ASN A 309 -0.94 -8.89 10.04
N ALA A 310 -0.80 -7.63 10.46
CA ALA A 310 -1.91 -6.89 11.06
C ALA A 310 -2.97 -6.51 10.00
N ALA A 311 -4.24 -6.42 10.38
CA ALA A 311 -5.39 -6.21 9.49
C ALA A 311 -5.22 -5.03 8.51
N GLY A 312 -4.65 -3.91 8.91
CA GLY A 312 -4.46 -2.72 8.05
C GLY A 312 -3.62 -2.95 6.80
N PHE A 313 -2.87 -4.06 6.72
CA PHE A 313 -1.91 -4.38 5.65
C PHE A 313 -2.44 -5.41 4.64
N GLY A 314 -3.62 -5.98 4.83
CA GLY A 314 -4.15 -7.09 4.01
C GLY A 314 -5.20 -6.68 2.98
N VAL A 315 -4.90 -5.75 2.05
CA VAL A 315 -5.89 -5.17 1.11
C VAL A 315 -6.24 -6.05 -0.08
N SER A 316 -5.37 -6.96 -0.51
CA SER A 316 -5.62 -7.86 -1.63
C SER A 316 -5.21 -9.29 -1.33
N GLY A 317 -5.89 -10.24 -1.96
CA GLY A 317 -5.58 -11.66 -1.83
C GLY A 317 -4.17 -11.99 -2.31
N LYS A 318 -3.70 -11.36 -3.39
CA LYS A 318 -2.35 -11.55 -3.91
C LYS A 318 -1.27 -11.01 -2.97
N LEU A 319 -1.51 -9.88 -2.30
CA LEU A 319 -0.60 -9.38 -1.27
C LEU A 319 -0.57 -10.31 -0.05
N LEU A 320 -1.72 -10.83 0.36
CA LEU A 320 -1.81 -11.82 1.44
C LEU A 320 -1.06 -13.11 1.09
N TYR A 321 -1.21 -13.60 -0.14
CA TYR A 321 -0.41 -14.72 -0.65
C TYR A 321 1.10 -14.42 -0.59
N ARG A 322 1.53 -13.23 -0.98
CA ARG A 322 2.94 -12.80 -0.90
C ARG A 322 3.47 -12.83 0.54
N TYR A 323 2.66 -12.45 1.54
CA TYR A 323 3.03 -12.58 2.95
C TYR A 323 3.23 -14.03 3.39
N ALA A 324 2.35 -14.92 2.98
CA ALA A 324 2.48 -16.34 3.29
C ALA A 324 3.73 -16.97 2.67
N VAL A 325 4.01 -16.68 1.39
CA VAL A 325 5.24 -17.11 0.70
C VAL A 325 6.49 -16.59 1.40
N ALA A 326 6.44 -15.36 1.94
CA ALA A 326 7.53 -14.78 2.72
C ALA A 326 7.67 -15.37 4.14
N GLY A 327 6.78 -16.27 4.55
CA GLY A 327 6.89 -17.04 5.78
C GLY A 327 5.87 -16.70 6.87
N ALA A 328 4.83 -15.91 6.59
CA ALA A 328 3.74 -15.74 7.54
C ALA A 328 3.00 -17.08 7.77
N GLY A 329 2.65 -17.37 9.02
CA GLY A 329 1.93 -18.60 9.41
C GLY A 329 0.41 -18.48 9.30
N ALA A 330 -0.10 -17.26 9.13
CA ALA A 330 -1.47 -16.93 8.78
C ALA A 330 -1.51 -15.57 8.10
N VAL A 331 -2.63 -15.24 7.47
CA VAL A 331 -2.83 -13.91 6.86
C VAL A 331 -4.14 -13.29 7.33
N VAL A 332 -4.11 -11.98 7.60
CA VAL A 332 -5.26 -11.21 8.07
C VAL A 332 -5.65 -10.21 7.00
N THR A 333 -6.90 -10.21 6.59
CA THR A 333 -7.42 -9.25 5.61
C THR A 333 -7.46 -7.85 6.21
N LYS A 334 -7.56 -6.83 5.34
CA LYS A 334 -7.99 -5.51 5.77
C LYS A 334 -9.38 -5.60 6.42
N SER A 335 -9.63 -4.74 7.43
CA SER A 335 -10.97 -4.67 8.03
C SER A 335 -11.99 -4.21 6.98
N VAL A 336 -13.04 -4.99 6.78
CA VAL A 336 -14.06 -4.78 5.74
C VAL A 336 -15.41 -4.54 6.40
N GLY A 337 -16.13 -3.52 5.93
CA GLY A 337 -17.50 -3.20 6.35
C GLY A 337 -18.55 -3.80 5.41
N LEU A 338 -19.81 -3.59 5.75
CA LEU A 338 -20.96 -4.00 4.92
C LEU A 338 -20.97 -3.25 3.58
N GLN A 339 -20.66 -1.95 3.61
CA GLN A 339 -20.69 -1.05 2.47
C GLN A 339 -19.28 -0.61 2.06
N GLU A 340 -19.16 -0.14 0.82
CA GLU A 340 -17.95 0.48 0.29
C GLU A 340 -17.63 1.80 0.99
N HIS A 341 -16.34 2.06 1.27
CA HIS A 341 -15.86 3.31 1.87
C HIS A 341 -14.50 3.70 1.29
N GLU A 342 -14.33 4.97 0.89
CA GLU A 342 -13.09 5.46 0.26
C GLU A 342 -11.98 5.83 1.26
N GLY A 343 -12.37 6.05 2.52
CA GLY A 343 -11.47 6.57 3.55
C GLY A 343 -11.25 8.08 3.44
N TYR A 344 -10.27 8.59 4.20
CA TYR A 344 -9.96 10.02 4.26
C TYR A 344 -9.06 10.48 3.09
N PRO A 345 -9.05 11.80 2.78
CA PRO A 345 -8.02 12.43 1.96
C PRO A 345 -6.61 12.20 2.51
N ASN A 346 -5.59 12.40 1.68
CA ASN A 346 -4.21 12.34 2.11
C ASN A 346 -3.77 13.69 2.76
N PRO A 347 -2.70 13.65 3.57
CA PRO A 347 -1.89 12.52 3.99
C PRO A 347 -2.63 11.56 4.93
N THR A 348 -2.62 10.26 4.62
CA THR A 348 -3.26 9.25 5.46
C THR A 348 -2.27 8.43 6.28
N PHE A 349 -0.98 8.61 6.04
CA PHE A 349 0.07 7.86 6.73
C PHE A 349 1.37 8.68 6.73
N ILE A 350 1.93 8.92 7.91
CA ILE A 350 3.18 9.67 8.12
C ILE A 350 4.09 8.94 9.12
N GLU A 351 5.40 9.18 9.04
CA GLU A 351 6.40 8.67 9.98
C GLU A 351 6.95 9.85 10.78
N LEU A 352 6.59 9.95 12.06
CA LEU A 352 7.01 11.05 12.95
C LEU A 352 8.46 10.92 13.39
N GLU A 353 8.87 9.69 13.68
CA GLU A 353 10.23 9.30 14.05
C GLU A 353 10.54 7.93 13.43
N PRO A 354 11.80 7.53 13.31
CA PRO A 354 12.15 6.21 12.79
C PRO A 354 11.39 5.08 13.48
N ARG A 355 10.59 4.33 12.72
CA ARG A 355 9.72 3.23 13.19
C ARG A 355 8.54 3.68 14.08
N SER A 356 8.18 4.96 14.06
CA SER A 356 7.01 5.52 14.74
C SER A 356 6.10 6.19 13.72
N TYR A 357 4.88 5.69 13.56
CA TYR A 357 3.96 6.08 12.49
C TYR A 357 2.64 6.56 13.06
N VAL A 358 1.99 7.45 12.33
CA VAL A 358 0.58 7.81 12.58
C VAL A 358 -0.19 7.65 11.27
N ASN A 359 -1.36 7.02 11.36
CA ASN A 359 -2.22 6.85 10.22
C ASN A 359 -3.65 7.32 10.48
N ALA A 360 -4.27 7.88 9.45
CA ALA A 360 -5.68 8.25 9.40
C ALA A 360 -6.27 7.73 8.08
N MET A 361 -6.32 6.42 7.92
CA MET A 361 -6.80 5.80 6.68
C MET A 361 -8.30 5.99 6.47
N GLY A 362 -9.10 6.03 7.54
CA GLY A 362 -10.55 6.16 7.46
C GLY A 362 -11.24 4.91 6.92
N LEU A 363 -10.71 3.71 7.21
CA LEU A 363 -11.28 2.41 6.84
C LEU A 363 -11.64 2.25 5.34
N PRO A 364 -10.76 2.63 4.37
CA PRO A 364 -11.06 2.38 2.96
C PRO A 364 -11.23 0.88 2.74
N ASN A 365 -12.37 0.48 2.18
CA ASN A 365 -12.68 -0.92 1.87
C ASN A 365 -13.77 -1.00 0.79
N PRO A 366 -13.80 -2.06 -0.04
CA PRO A 366 -14.75 -2.18 -1.14
C PRO A 366 -16.14 -2.69 -0.73
N GLY A 367 -16.39 -2.89 0.57
CA GLY A 367 -17.55 -3.60 1.07
C GLY A 367 -17.43 -5.12 0.93
N ILE A 368 -18.05 -5.86 1.86
CA ILE A 368 -17.87 -7.31 1.97
C ILE A 368 -18.22 -8.08 0.68
N ARG A 369 -19.21 -7.64 -0.09
CA ARG A 369 -19.65 -8.30 -1.32
C ARG A 369 -18.58 -8.22 -2.43
N ASN A 370 -17.90 -7.06 -2.55
CA ASN A 370 -16.84 -6.83 -3.53
C ASN A 370 -15.49 -7.40 -3.08
N PHE A 371 -15.35 -7.79 -1.81
CA PHE A 371 -14.11 -8.34 -1.24
C PHE A 371 -13.98 -9.86 -1.37
N LYS A 372 -15.02 -10.55 -1.83
CA LYS A 372 -15.06 -12.01 -1.95
C LYS A 372 -13.88 -12.58 -2.76
N LEU A 373 -13.59 -12.00 -3.92
CA LEU A 373 -12.50 -12.43 -4.79
C LEU A 373 -11.12 -12.32 -4.12
N GLU A 374 -10.91 -11.28 -3.31
CA GLU A 374 -9.65 -11.11 -2.56
C GLU A 374 -9.47 -12.21 -1.49
N ILE A 375 -10.58 -12.66 -0.89
CA ILE A 375 -10.56 -13.77 0.08
C ILE A 375 -10.28 -15.10 -0.63
N GLU A 376 -10.89 -15.33 -1.80
CA GLU A 376 -10.64 -16.52 -2.62
C GLU A 376 -9.17 -16.59 -3.07
N ASP A 377 -8.60 -15.46 -3.53
CA ASP A 377 -7.18 -15.35 -3.87
C ASP A 377 -6.27 -15.60 -2.64
N ALA A 378 -6.63 -15.07 -1.47
CA ALA A 378 -5.87 -15.28 -0.23
C ALA A 378 -5.80 -16.75 0.18
N LYS A 379 -6.81 -17.56 -0.14
CA LYS A 379 -6.84 -19.00 0.21
C LYS A 379 -5.76 -19.83 -0.51
N TYR A 380 -5.24 -19.35 -1.65
CA TYR A 380 -4.08 -19.99 -2.29
C TYR A 380 -2.80 -19.89 -1.46
N ALA A 381 -2.79 -19.05 -0.41
CA ALA A 381 -1.69 -18.96 0.55
C ALA A 381 -1.43 -20.25 1.33
N ALA A 382 -2.39 -21.20 1.35
CA ALA A 382 -2.31 -22.48 2.06
C ALA A 382 -1.99 -22.36 3.56
N VAL A 383 -2.23 -21.18 4.14
CA VAL A 383 -2.16 -20.87 5.57
C VAL A 383 -3.54 -20.40 6.05
N PRO A 384 -3.85 -20.38 7.35
CA PRO A 384 -5.10 -19.84 7.85
C PRO A 384 -5.36 -18.41 7.39
N VAL A 385 -6.59 -18.12 6.96
CA VAL A 385 -7.06 -16.81 6.53
C VAL A 385 -7.99 -16.24 7.61
N VAL A 386 -7.63 -15.10 8.18
CA VAL A 386 -8.44 -14.36 9.16
C VAL A 386 -9.12 -13.21 8.45
N LEU A 387 -10.45 -13.18 8.47
CA LEU A 387 -11.24 -12.08 7.92
C LEU A 387 -11.49 -11.02 9.00
N SER A 388 -10.86 -9.85 8.86
CA SER A 388 -11.12 -8.72 9.73
C SER A 388 -12.37 -7.96 9.25
N ILE A 389 -13.32 -7.74 10.17
CA ILE A 389 -14.60 -7.07 9.91
C ILE A 389 -14.86 -5.95 10.92
N PHE A 390 -15.65 -4.97 10.51
CA PHE A 390 -16.15 -3.91 11.39
C PHE A 390 -17.58 -3.52 11.05
N GLY A 391 -18.26 -2.89 11.98
CA GLY A 391 -19.61 -2.32 11.80
C GLY A 391 -20.04 -1.58 13.05
N ASN A 392 -21.14 -0.84 12.99
CA ASN A 392 -21.54 0.13 14.02
C ASN A 392 -22.84 -0.23 14.73
N SER A 393 -23.55 -1.26 14.27
CA SER A 393 -24.78 -1.77 14.90
C SER A 393 -24.84 -3.29 14.84
N VAL A 394 -25.72 -3.87 15.64
CA VAL A 394 -25.97 -5.33 15.65
C VAL A 394 -26.51 -5.79 14.30
N GLU A 395 -27.40 -5.01 13.70
CA GLU A 395 -28.03 -5.31 12.42
C GLU A 395 -27.01 -5.33 11.29
N GLU A 396 -26.14 -4.30 11.21
CA GLU A 396 -25.08 -4.18 10.22
C GLU A 396 -24.09 -5.34 10.32
N CYS A 397 -23.59 -5.60 11.53
CA CYS A 397 -22.64 -6.68 11.78
C CYS A 397 -23.24 -8.06 11.52
N SER A 398 -24.54 -8.24 11.84
CA SER A 398 -25.26 -9.50 11.56
C SER A 398 -25.44 -9.73 10.06
N GLU A 399 -25.78 -8.70 9.29
CA GLU A 399 -25.90 -8.82 7.84
C GLU A 399 -24.53 -9.14 7.20
N LEU A 400 -23.48 -8.42 7.61
CA LEU A 400 -22.11 -8.67 7.16
C LEU A 400 -21.69 -10.12 7.46
N ALA A 401 -21.90 -10.59 8.68
CA ALA A 401 -21.57 -11.95 9.10
C ALA A 401 -22.32 -13.01 8.29
N LYS A 402 -23.62 -12.81 8.00
CA LYS A 402 -24.43 -13.70 7.13
C LYS A 402 -23.84 -13.82 5.73
N ILE A 403 -23.33 -12.73 5.15
CA ILE A 403 -22.70 -12.74 3.83
C ILE A 403 -21.35 -13.47 3.90
N ALA A 404 -20.56 -13.19 4.93
CA ALA A 404 -19.18 -13.65 5.04
C ALA A 404 -19.03 -15.08 5.59
N ARG A 405 -20.05 -15.64 6.26
CA ARG A 405 -19.96 -17.00 6.88
C ARG A 405 -19.57 -18.10 5.90
N ASP A 406 -20.02 -17.99 4.64
CA ASP A 406 -19.76 -18.98 3.60
C ASP A 406 -18.46 -18.71 2.82
N TYR A 407 -17.73 -17.64 3.15
CA TYR A 407 -16.42 -17.36 2.54
C TYR A 407 -15.36 -18.32 3.07
N PRO A 408 -14.33 -18.64 2.25
CA PRO A 408 -13.28 -19.61 2.62
C PRO A 408 -12.27 -19.00 3.61
N VAL A 409 -12.74 -18.59 4.79
CA VAL A 409 -11.93 -18.08 5.89
C VAL A 409 -11.94 -19.04 7.06
N ASP A 410 -10.87 -19.06 7.84
CA ASP A 410 -10.69 -19.97 8.96
C ASP A 410 -11.09 -19.32 10.30
N MET A 411 -10.99 -17.98 10.41
CA MET A 411 -11.28 -17.21 11.61
C MET A 411 -11.80 -15.81 11.25
N PHE A 412 -12.58 -15.21 12.14
CA PHE A 412 -12.98 -13.80 12.07
C PHE A 412 -12.24 -12.95 13.11
N GLU A 413 -11.87 -11.71 12.75
CA GLU A 413 -11.42 -10.69 13.68
C GLU A 413 -12.41 -9.52 13.64
N PHE A 414 -13.14 -9.28 14.74
CA PHE A 414 -14.01 -8.10 14.87
C PHE A 414 -13.21 -6.91 15.40
N ASP A 415 -13.06 -5.87 14.59
CA ASP A 415 -12.38 -4.62 14.98
C ASP A 415 -13.36 -3.71 15.72
N ALA A 416 -13.31 -3.77 17.07
CA ALA A 416 -14.16 -2.96 17.94
C ALA A 416 -13.65 -1.52 18.13
N SER A 417 -12.46 -1.19 17.62
CA SER A 417 -11.65 -0.07 18.09
C SER A 417 -11.13 0.85 17.01
N CYS A 418 -11.91 1.11 15.94
CA CYS A 418 -11.42 2.02 14.90
C CYS A 418 -11.44 3.49 15.38
N PRO A 419 -10.27 4.13 15.59
CA PRO A 419 -10.19 5.52 16.06
C PRO A 419 -10.53 6.56 14.98
N HIS A 420 -10.77 6.12 13.72
CA HIS A 420 -10.90 7.00 12.56
C HIS A 420 -12.33 7.21 12.09
N SER A 421 -13.32 6.60 12.72
CA SER A 421 -14.71 6.84 12.40
C SER A 421 -15.27 7.99 13.24
N ASP A 422 -16.12 8.83 12.67
CA ASP A 422 -16.96 9.79 13.38
C ASP A 422 -17.93 9.10 14.37
N PHE A 423 -17.84 7.79 14.42
CA PHE A 423 -18.62 6.89 15.27
C PHE A 423 -17.95 6.84 16.62
N THR A 424 -18.67 7.20 17.65
CA THR A 424 -18.28 6.95 19.03
C THR A 424 -17.91 5.47 19.13
N ALA A 425 -16.62 5.18 19.26
CA ALA A 425 -16.06 3.85 19.18
C ALA A 425 -16.91 2.85 19.98
N ILE A 426 -17.17 1.68 19.40
CA ILE A 426 -17.94 0.60 20.04
C ILE A 426 -17.34 0.25 21.38
N GLU A 427 -16.01 0.38 21.49
CA GLU A 427 -15.27 0.17 22.74
C GLU A 427 -15.71 1.05 23.92
N ASN A 428 -16.36 2.19 23.67
CA ASN A 428 -16.98 3.02 24.69
C ASN A 428 -18.43 2.59 25.02
N LYS A 429 -18.94 1.52 24.36
CA LYS A 429 -20.30 1.00 24.50
C LYS A 429 -20.27 -0.50 24.81
N PRO A 430 -19.88 -0.94 26.02
CA PRO A 430 -19.71 -2.36 26.32
C PRO A 430 -20.95 -3.23 26.09
N LYS A 431 -22.16 -2.67 26.28
CA LYS A 431 -23.41 -3.39 26.00
C LYS A 431 -23.56 -3.68 24.51
N LEU A 432 -23.30 -2.68 23.65
CA LEU A 432 -23.37 -2.83 22.21
C LEU A 432 -22.31 -3.81 21.70
N LEU A 433 -21.07 -3.75 22.25
CA LEU A 433 -20.03 -4.72 21.94
C LEU A 433 -20.49 -6.15 22.26
N ASN A 434 -21.07 -6.37 23.46
CA ASN A 434 -21.59 -7.68 23.87
C ASN A 434 -22.64 -8.20 22.87
N GLU A 435 -23.60 -7.36 22.50
CA GLU A 435 -24.67 -7.72 21.57
C GLU A 435 -24.14 -8.05 20.17
N ILE A 436 -23.19 -7.25 19.65
CA ILE A 436 -22.56 -7.47 18.34
C ILE A 436 -21.75 -8.78 18.34
N VAL A 437 -20.85 -8.96 19.32
CA VAL A 437 -19.99 -10.16 19.37
C VAL A 437 -20.83 -11.41 19.46
N LYS A 438 -21.87 -11.41 20.31
CA LYS A 438 -22.80 -12.54 20.43
C LYS A 438 -23.51 -12.85 19.11
N ALA A 439 -24.07 -11.83 18.45
CA ALA A 439 -24.77 -12.01 17.18
C ALA A 439 -23.82 -12.50 16.05
N VAL A 440 -22.62 -11.93 15.95
CA VAL A 440 -21.62 -12.37 14.97
C VAL A 440 -21.23 -13.81 15.23
N LYS A 441 -20.89 -14.17 16.49
CA LYS A 441 -20.49 -15.53 16.88
C LYS A 441 -21.55 -16.56 16.52
N GLU A 442 -22.81 -16.32 16.88
CA GLU A 442 -23.94 -17.20 16.57
C GLU A 442 -24.12 -17.45 15.05
N ILE A 443 -23.81 -16.45 14.22
CA ILE A 443 -23.98 -16.54 12.77
C ILE A 443 -22.83 -17.28 12.09
N VAL A 444 -21.57 -17.06 12.52
CA VAL A 444 -20.38 -17.60 11.85
C VAL A 444 -19.92 -18.95 12.41
N GLU A 445 -20.54 -19.47 13.47
CA GLU A 445 -20.23 -20.78 14.06
C GLU A 445 -20.18 -21.89 12.98
N PRO A 446 -19.20 -22.81 13.00
CA PRO A 446 -18.23 -23.04 14.08
C PRO A 446 -16.93 -22.22 13.99
N LYS A 447 -16.82 -21.24 13.10
CA LYS A 447 -15.59 -20.46 12.95
C LYS A 447 -15.34 -19.61 14.20
N PRO A 448 -14.09 -19.55 14.71
CA PRO A 448 -13.76 -18.72 15.85
C PRO A 448 -13.77 -17.24 15.51
N VAL A 449 -14.03 -16.43 16.55
CA VAL A 449 -14.08 -14.96 16.47
C VAL A 449 -13.11 -14.36 17.50
N SER A 450 -12.11 -13.59 17.04
CA SER A 450 -11.32 -12.72 17.90
C SER A 450 -11.94 -11.31 17.94
N VAL A 451 -11.74 -10.60 19.05
CA VAL A 451 -12.13 -9.18 19.18
C VAL A 451 -10.87 -8.33 19.34
N LYS A 452 -10.68 -7.38 18.43
CA LYS A 452 -9.54 -6.45 18.49
C LYS A 452 -9.91 -5.21 19.28
N ILE A 453 -9.08 -4.92 20.29
CA ILE A 453 -9.28 -3.82 21.23
C ILE A 453 -8.16 -2.80 21.14
N SER A 454 -8.46 -1.53 21.52
CA SER A 454 -7.47 -0.46 21.59
C SER A 454 -7.08 -0.12 23.04
N PRO A 455 -5.93 0.54 23.22
CA PRO A 455 -5.53 1.05 24.53
C PRO A 455 -6.16 2.42 24.87
N ASN A 456 -6.97 3.00 23.97
CA ASN A 456 -7.47 4.38 24.10
C ASN A 456 -8.60 4.55 25.13
N ILE A 457 -9.11 3.45 25.65
CA ILE A 457 -10.15 3.43 26.68
C ILE A 457 -9.54 3.20 28.08
N GLY A 458 -10.20 3.74 29.10
CA GLY A 458 -9.71 3.65 30.47
C GLY A 458 -9.68 2.22 31.07
N ALA A 459 -10.28 1.21 30.40
CA ALA A 459 -10.40 -0.14 30.91
C ALA A 459 -10.34 -1.22 29.80
N PRO A 460 -9.19 -1.41 29.10
CA PRO A 460 -9.08 -2.40 28.03
C PRO A 460 -9.36 -3.84 28.53
N VAL A 461 -8.98 -4.18 29.75
CA VAL A 461 -9.28 -5.48 30.37
C VAL A 461 -10.79 -5.69 30.54
N GLY A 462 -11.52 -4.66 30.99
CA GLY A 462 -12.99 -4.73 31.14
C GLY A 462 -13.71 -4.96 29.80
N LEU A 463 -13.20 -4.37 28.73
CA LEU A 463 -13.73 -4.57 27.39
C LEU A 463 -13.46 -6.00 26.88
N ALA A 464 -12.25 -6.50 27.09
CA ALA A 464 -11.87 -7.87 26.73
C ALA A 464 -12.71 -8.92 27.49
N LEU A 465 -12.95 -8.72 28.79
CA LEU A 465 -13.86 -9.55 29.59
C LEU A 465 -15.31 -9.50 29.06
N THR A 466 -15.73 -8.34 28.56
CA THR A 466 -17.06 -8.21 27.94
C THR A 466 -17.14 -9.03 26.66
N ALA A 467 -16.11 -8.97 25.81
CA ALA A 467 -16.03 -9.76 24.59
C ALA A 467 -15.98 -11.28 24.88
N GLN A 468 -15.19 -11.72 25.86
CA GLN A 468 -15.14 -13.12 26.31
C GLN A 468 -16.52 -13.62 26.76
N ARG A 469 -17.23 -12.84 27.60
CA ARG A 469 -18.59 -13.20 28.06
C ARG A 469 -19.60 -13.24 26.92
N ALA A 470 -19.38 -12.50 25.85
CA ALA A 470 -20.20 -12.52 24.65
C ALA A 470 -19.91 -13.71 23.73
N GLY A 471 -18.91 -14.54 24.04
CA GLY A 471 -18.52 -15.72 23.29
C GLY A 471 -17.36 -15.52 22.32
N ALA A 472 -16.57 -14.45 22.45
CA ALA A 472 -15.31 -14.34 21.70
C ALA A 472 -14.37 -15.50 22.05
N ASP A 473 -13.69 -16.04 21.04
CA ASP A 473 -12.75 -17.16 21.20
C ASP A 473 -11.31 -16.68 21.44
N ALA A 474 -10.98 -15.42 21.09
CA ALA A 474 -9.68 -14.81 21.34
C ALA A 474 -9.78 -13.29 21.49
N ILE A 475 -8.75 -12.66 22.04
CA ILE A 475 -8.59 -11.20 22.05
C ILE A 475 -7.34 -10.81 21.27
N THR A 476 -7.49 -9.87 20.31
CA THR A 476 -6.36 -9.22 19.63
C THR A 476 -6.05 -7.88 20.32
N ALA A 477 -4.83 -7.72 20.83
CA ALA A 477 -4.39 -6.53 21.57
C ALA A 477 -2.95 -6.16 21.18
N ILE A 478 -2.69 -4.90 20.84
CA ILE A 478 -3.54 -3.71 20.92
C ILE A 478 -3.67 -3.04 19.54
N ASN A 479 -4.78 -2.34 19.28
CA ASN A 479 -4.86 -1.43 18.16
C ASN A 479 -4.02 -0.15 18.46
N THR A 480 -4.07 0.84 17.58
CA THR A 480 -3.27 2.08 17.61
C THR A 480 -3.70 3.03 18.73
N VAL A 481 -2.78 3.92 19.15
CA VAL A 481 -3.03 4.99 20.13
C VAL A 481 -3.39 6.28 19.41
N ILE A 482 -4.41 6.99 19.88
CA ILE A 482 -4.84 8.27 19.30
C ILE A 482 -3.70 9.28 19.36
N SER A 483 -3.45 9.97 18.24
CA SER A 483 -2.45 11.02 18.07
C SER A 483 -2.95 12.09 17.11
N ARG A 484 -2.54 13.36 17.31
CA ARG A 484 -2.90 14.49 16.45
C ARG A 484 -1.64 15.27 16.07
N PRO A 485 -0.91 14.83 15.02
CA PRO A 485 0.25 15.56 14.53
C PRO A 485 -0.18 16.85 13.79
N VAL A 486 0.60 17.93 13.98
CA VAL A 486 0.33 19.26 13.42
C VAL A 486 1.56 19.72 12.66
N GLU A 487 1.36 20.40 11.53
CA GLU A 487 2.39 21.19 10.86
C GLU A 487 2.49 22.54 11.60
N GLU A 488 3.66 22.79 12.21
CA GLU A 488 3.83 23.86 13.19
C GLU A 488 3.80 25.26 12.57
N THR A 489 4.26 25.42 11.31
CA THR A 489 4.34 26.72 10.63
C THR A 489 2.96 27.26 10.28
N LEU A 490 2.06 26.39 9.85
CA LEU A 490 0.71 26.74 9.42
C LEU A 490 -0.35 26.49 10.51
N ASP A 491 0.02 25.82 11.61
CA ASP A 491 -0.87 25.38 12.69
C ASP A 491 -2.07 24.56 12.16
N ILE A 492 -1.81 23.63 11.23
CA ILE A 492 -2.83 22.76 10.64
C ILE A 492 -2.51 21.29 10.86
N PRO A 493 -3.54 20.40 10.92
CA PRO A 493 -3.31 18.98 11.00
C PRO A 493 -2.52 18.46 9.80
N LEU A 494 -1.54 17.58 10.08
CA LEU A 494 -0.77 16.88 9.03
C LEU A 494 -1.57 15.78 8.33
N LEU A 495 -2.65 15.29 8.94
CA LEU A 495 -3.44 14.19 8.40
C LEU A 495 -4.73 14.70 7.76
N GLY A 496 -5.15 14.07 6.66
CA GLY A 496 -6.36 14.42 5.92
C GLY A 496 -7.69 14.08 6.61
N ASN A 497 -7.67 13.53 7.83
CA ASN A 497 -8.86 13.43 8.66
C ASN A 497 -9.34 14.85 9.04
N PRO A 498 -10.65 15.17 8.90
CA PRO A 498 -11.17 16.51 9.20
C PRO A 498 -10.85 17.04 10.60
N LEU A 499 -10.71 16.15 11.59
CA LEU A 499 -10.32 16.48 12.97
C LEU A 499 -8.80 16.40 13.20
N GLY A 500 -8.04 15.93 12.23
CA GLY A 500 -6.58 15.78 12.29
C GLY A 500 -6.09 14.64 13.19
N TYR A 501 -6.98 13.80 13.72
CA TYR A 501 -6.58 12.66 14.54
C TYR A 501 -6.22 11.45 13.69
N GLY A 502 -5.27 10.66 14.20
CA GLY A 502 -4.87 9.38 13.64
C GLY A 502 -4.50 8.37 14.72
N GLY A 503 -4.22 7.15 14.30
CA GLY A 503 -3.74 6.07 15.16
C GLY A 503 -2.22 5.97 15.11
N LYS A 504 -1.55 6.23 16.24
CA LYS A 504 -0.10 6.04 16.40
C LYS A 504 0.21 4.56 16.51
N SER A 505 1.25 4.11 15.80
CA SER A 505 1.74 2.73 15.76
C SER A 505 3.28 2.70 15.70
N GLY A 506 3.85 1.51 15.78
CA GLY A 506 5.30 1.34 15.71
C GLY A 506 5.94 1.08 17.05
N LYS A 507 7.24 1.37 17.15
CA LYS A 507 8.06 1.06 18.34
C LYS A 507 7.50 1.61 19.66
N ASP A 508 6.79 2.74 19.58
CA ASP A 508 6.26 3.43 20.77
C ASP A 508 5.16 2.63 21.48
N LEU A 509 4.53 1.67 20.78
CA LEU A 509 3.49 0.82 21.36
C LEU A 509 4.02 -0.40 22.09
N THR A 510 5.29 -0.75 21.91
CA THR A 510 5.86 -2.02 22.41
C THR A 510 5.70 -2.18 23.92
N VAL A 511 6.03 -1.14 24.70
CA VAL A 511 5.95 -1.19 26.17
C VAL A 511 4.51 -1.27 26.65
N GLY A 512 3.65 -0.37 26.16
CA GLY A 512 2.23 -0.34 26.53
C GLY A 512 1.48 -1.61 26.13
N GLY A 513 1.77 -2.12 24.93
CA GLY A 513 1.20 -3.37 24.42
C GLY A 513 1.56 -4.57 25.31
N LYS A 514 2.84 -4.71 25.66
CA LYS A 514 3.31 -5.77 26.59
C LYS A 514 2.62 -5.70 27.94
N GLN A 515 2.44 -4.50 28.50
CA GLN A 515 1.76 -4.31 29.78
C GLN A 515 0.28 -4.71 29.72
N ILE A 516 -0.42 -4.33 28.65
CA ILE A 516 -1.83 -4.69 28.47
C ILE A 516 -1.96 -6.21 28.29
N VAL A 517 -1.14 -6.85 27.48
CA VAL A 517 -1.15 -8.32 27.31
C VAL A 517 -0.90 -9.02 28.66
N PHE A 518 0.05 -8.53 29.48
CA PHE A 518 0.27 -9.05 30.82
C PHE A 518 -0.99 -8.97 31.69
N GLN A 519 -1.71 -7.85 31.68
CA GLN A 519 -2.95 -7.69 32.43
C GLN A 519 -4.07 -8.60 31.90
N LEU A 520 -4.22 -8.69 30.58
CA LEU A 520 -5.22 -9.52 29.93
C LEU A 520 -5.03 -11.01 30.28
N TYR A 521 -3.81 -11.52 30.24
CA TYR A 521 -3.52 -12.93 30.52
C TYR A 521 -3.91 -13.36 31.95
N ARG A 522 -3.91 -12.43 32.88
CA ARG A 522 -4.33 -12.71 34.26
C ARG A 522 -5.83 -12.83 34.45
N GLU A 523 -6.60 -12.23 33.58
CA GLU A 523 -8.05 -12.05 33.75
C GLU A 523 -8.87 -12.85 32.72
N LEU A 524 -8.26 -13.24 31.58
CA LEU A 524 -8.91 -13.95 30.51
C LEU A 524 -8.63 -15.46 30.57
N GLU A 525 -9.64 -16.24 30.13
CA GLU A 525 -9.52 -17.69 29.94
C GLU A 525 -9.28 -18.05 28.47
N ILE A 526 -9.39 -17.06 27.54
CA ILE A 526 -9.24 -17.24 26.10
C ILE A 526 -7.87 -16.72 25.62
N PRO A 527 -7.34 -17.24 24.49
CA PRO A 527 -6.02 -16.87 23.97
C PRO A 527 -5.93 -15.40 23.57
N ILE A 528 -4.68 -14.90 23.60
CA ILE A 528 -4.35 -13.52 23.22
C ILE A 528 -3.48 -13.51 21.97
N ILE A 529 -3.89 -12.72 20.98
CA ILE A 529 -3.15 -12.40 19.78
C ILE A 529 -2.51 -11.02 19.99
N ALA A 530 -1.17 -10.96 20.10
CA ALA A 530 -0.48 -9.70 20.33
C ALA A 530 -0.28 -8.92 19.02
N VAL A 531 -0.46 -7.60 19.10
CA VAL A 531 -0.12 -6.66 18.04
C VAL A 531 0.34 -5.33 18.65
N GLY A 532 1.32 -4.67 18.00
CA GLY A 532 1.86 -3.38 18.41
C GLY A 532 3.35 -3.43 18.74
N GLY A 533 4.15 -2.76 17.89
CA GLY A 533 5.59 -2.59 18.11
C GLY A 533 6.44 -3.85 18.01
N ILE A 534 6.02 -4.85 17.25
CA ILE A 534 6.79 -6.09 17.02
C ILE A 534 7.75 -5.86 15.86
N PHE A 535 9.04 -5.72 16.15
CA PHE A 535 10.13 -5.55 15.19
C PHE A 535 11.22 -6.64 15.29
N THR A 536 11.35 -7.30 16.43
CA THR A 536 12.41 -8.27 16.72
C THR A 536 11.83 -9.53 17.36
N ALA A 537 12.57 -10.64 17.29
CA ALA A 537 12.20 -11.85 18.02
C ALA A 537 12.15 -11.62 19.54
N GLN A 538 12.95 -10.69 20.08
CA GLN A 538 12.86 -10.34 21.50
C GLN A 538 11.51 -9.72 21.87
N ASP A 539 10.92 -8.90 20.97
CA ASP A 539 9.56 -8.37 21.19
C ASP A 539 8.53 -9.50 21.26
N VAL A 540 8.66 -10.49 20.38
CA VAL A 540 7.81 -11.70 20.37
C VAL A 540 7.94 -12.49 21.66
N ILE A 541 9.18 -12.73 22.11
CA ILE A 541 9.48 -13.48 23.34
C ILE A 541 8.89 -12.76 24.56
N ASP A 542 9.04 -11.44 24.62
CA ASP A 542 8.48 -10.65 25.71
C ASP A 542 6.94 -10.71 25.72
N TYR A 543 6.29 -10.62 24.55
CA TYR A 543 4.85 -10.82 24.42
C TYR A 543 4.43 -12.24 24.81
N ALA A 544 5.19 -13.27 24.40
CA ALA A 544 4.94 -14.65 24.81
C ALA A 544 5.02 -14.82 26.33
N LYS A 545 6.08 -14.32 26.96
CA LYS A 545 6.23 -14.37 28.42
C LYS A 545 5.07 -13.70 29.14
N ASN A 546 4.48 -12.65 28.56
CA ASN A 546 3.31 -11.97 29.09
C ASN A 546 1.98 -12.68 28.78
N GLY A 547 1.97 -13.75 27.96
CA GLY A 547 0.82 -14.61 27.73
C GLY A 547 0.24 -14.62 26.32
N ALA A 548 0.84 -13.94 25.35
CA ALA A 548 0.39 -13.99 23.97
C ALA A 548 0.82 -15.30 23.27
N GLN A 549 -0.02 -15.79 22.36
CA GLN A 549 0.19 -17.05 21.63
C GLN A 549 0.40 -16.84 20.12
N LEU A 550 -0.18 -15.78 19.52
CA LEU A 550 -0.02 -15.39 18.13
C LEU A 550 0.40 -13.91 18.03
N TYR A 551 1.03 -13.52 16.93
CA TYR A 551 1.64 -12.20 16.78
C TYR A 551 1.33 -11.57 15.43
N GLN A 552 0.63 -10.43 15.46
CA GLN A 552 0.36 -9.62 14.26
C GLN A 552 1.48 -8.61 14.05
N VAL A 553 2.13 -8.68 12.88
CA VAL A 553 3.18 -7.75 12.45
C VAL A 553 2.56 -6.67 11.55
N GLY A 554 2.67 -5.41 11.96
CA GLY A 554 2.16 -4.26 11.20
C GLY A 554 3.30 -3.35 10.75
N SER A 555 3.68 -2.40 11.59
CA SER A 555 4.62 -1.31 11.25
C SER A 555 6.00 -1.79 10.77
N ALA A 556 6.45 -2.97 11.16
CA ALA A 556 7.70 -3.55 10.65
C ALA A 556 7.63 -3.88 9.15
N LEU A 557 6.45 -4.15 8.59
CA LEU A 557 6.25 -4.32 7.14
C LEU A 557 6.56 -3.04 6.35
N VAL A 558 6.45 -1.87 6.98
CA VAL A 558 6.82 -0.59 6.36
C VAL A 558 8.33 -0.49 6.21
N SER A 559 9.07 -0.70 7.30
CA SER A 559 10.54 -0.54 7.34
C SER A 559 11.29 -1.67 6.64
N GLU A 560 10.83 -2.92 6.77
CA GLU A 560 11.59 -4.12 6.33
C GLU A 560 10.92 -4.86 5.16
N GLY A 561 9.65 -4.58 4.87
CA GLY A 561 8.91 -5.31 3.84
C GLY A 561 8.50 -6.71 4.29
N VAL A 562 8.25 -7.59 3.32
CA VAL A 562 7.73 -8.96 3.57
C VAL A 562 8.76 -9.89 4.22
N ASP A 563 10.06 -9.60 4.08
CA ASP A 563 11.16 -10.41 4.60
C ASP A 563 11.20 -10.48 6.14
N ILE A 564 10.48 -9.57 6.80
CA ILE A 564 10.28 -9.57 8.26
C ILE A 564 9.80 -10.94 8.77
N PHE A 565 8.91 -11.63 8.04
CA PHE A 565 8.36 -12.90 8.49
C PHE A 565 9.43 -14.01 8.53
N SER A 566 10.23 -14.15 7.47
CA SER A 566 11.31 -15.14 7.43
C SER A 566 12.39 -14.83 8.45
N ARG A 567 12.72 -13.54 8.67
CA ARG A 567 13.69 -13.12 9.68
C ARG A 567 13.22 -13.42 11.11
N LEU A 568 12.00 -13.01 11.47
CA LEU A 568 11.44 -13.27 12.80
C LEU A 568 11.32 -14.77 13.08
N LYS A 569 10.90 -15.56 12.09
CA LYS A 569 10.83 -17.02 12.17
C LYS A 569 12.19 -17.63 12.51
N LYS A 570 13.23 -17.19 11.80
CA LYS A 570 14.61 -17.65 12.02
C LYS A 570 15.12 -17.26 13.43
N GLU A 571 15.03 -15.98 13.78
CA GLU A 571 15.50 -15.47 15.07
C GLU A 571 14.78 -16.12 16.26
N LEU A 572 13.46 -16.30 16.16
CA LEU A 572 12.68 -16.95 17.21
C LEU A 572 13.06 -18.42 17.37
N LYS A 573 13.25 -19.14 16.25
CA LYS A 573 13.74 -20.53 16.29
C LYS A 573 15.10 -20.61 16.97
N GLU A 574 16.04 -19.76 16.60
CA GLU A 574 17.38 -19.71 17.22
C GLU A 574 17.33 -19.44 18.72
N TYR A 575 16.43 -18.55 19.17
CA TYR A 575 16.23 -18.29 20.59
C TYR A 575 15.71 -19.51 21.34
N LEU A 576 14.68 -20.20 20.81
CA LEU A 576 14.09 -21.39 21.44
C LEU A 576 15.11 -22.52 21.53
N ASP A 577 15.82 -22.81 20.45
CA ASP A 577 16.89 -23.83 20.42
C ASP A 577 18.00 -23.52 21.45
N THR A 578 18.47 -22.28 21.49
CA THR A 578 19.56 -21.86 22.40
C THR A 578 19.17 -21.96 23.89
N ASN A 579 17.90 -21.71 24.20
CA ASN A 579 17.41 -21.76 25.58
C ASN A 579 16.80 -23.11 25.95
N GLY A 580 16.83 -24.11 25.05
CA GLY A 580 16.39 -25.48 25.31
C GLY A 580 14.89 -25.68 25.36
N TYR A 581 14.10 -24.73 24.80
CA TYR A 581 12.66 -24.89 24.66
C TYR A 581 12.30 -25.87 23.54
N LYS A 582 11.29 -26.70 23.75
CA LYS A 582 10.78 -27.66 22.76
C LYS A 582 9.67 -27.09 21.90
N ALA A 583 9.02 -26.04 22.36
CA ALA A 583 7.96 -25.33 21.65
C ALA A 583 7.80 -23.91 22.21
N LEU A 584 7.29 -22.99 21.36
CA LEU A 584 6.98 -21.62 21.80
C LEU A 584 5.97 -21.59 22.95
N GLY A 585 5.04 -22.55 23.02
CA GLY A 585 4.05 -22.66 24.10
C GLY A 585 4.67 -22.76 25.50
N GLU A 586 5.90 -23.25 25.64
CA GLU A 586 6.59 -23.34 26.93
C GLU A 586 6.97 -21.94 27.49
N VAL A 587 7.15 -20.96 26.59
CA VAL A 587 7.49 -19.56 26.96
C VAL A 587 6.23 -18.78 27.35
N VAL A 588 5.05 -19.20 26.86
CA VAL A 588 3.79 -18.47 27.08
C VAL A 588 3.46 -18.40 28.58
N GLY A 589 3.29 -17.18 29.08
CA GLY A 589 2.91 -16.91 30.48
C GLY A 589 4.04 -17.09 31.50
N GLU A 590 5.30 -17.24 31.08
CA GLU A 590 6.42 -17.38 32.04
C GLU A 590 6.52 -16.22 33.03
N ALA A 591 6.19 -15.00 32.65
CA ALA A 591 6.22 -13.84 33.54
C ALA A 591 5.23 -13.92 34.69
N HIS A 592 4.25 -14.83 34.64
CA HIS A 592 3.20 -15.04 35.64
C HIS A 592 3.53 -16.20 36.62
N LYS A 593 4.58 -16.96 36.35
CA LYS A 593 4.99 -18.12 37.17
C LYS A 593 5.83 -17.75 38.40
N ARG A 594 6.04 -16.45 38.66
CA ARG A 594 6.85 -15.94 39.78
C ARG A 594 6.01 -15.55 40.99
#